data_f315844e0dab1d4199c0eeae8f697a7c
#
_entry.id   f315844e0dab1d4199c0eeae8f697a7c
#
_cell.length_a   1.000
_cell.length_b   1.000
_cell.length_c   1.000
_cell.angle_alpha   90.00
_cell.angle_beta   90.00
_cell.angle_gamma   90.00
#
_symmetry.space_group_name_H-M   'P 1'
#
loop_
_entity.id
_entity.type
_entity.pdbx_description
1 polymer ?
#
loop_
_entity_poly.entity_id
_entity_poly.type
_entity_poly.pdbx_seq_one_letter_code
_entity_poly.pdbx_strand_id
1 'polypeptide(L)'
;MPAELVFQTAHDAMNGLRDLLDESSCIASLQAAFSIQLFLTSILHLNAASRIGGFVTRTAFHLGLHRCPARYSCFTRDDVAIRRRLFWSIYCLERYLTQALGVPLSIRDDDIDVCYPGAERHQTDSEDVMSCAGNGSLYRTG
;
A
#
# COMPACT_ATOMS: atom_id res chain seq x y z
N MET A 1 14.18 10.55 5.18
CA MET A 1 13.58 9.49 6.02
C MET A 1 13.90 9.82 7.47
N PRO A 2 12.95 9.78 8.39
CA PRO A 2 13.26 9.96 9.81
C PRO A 2 14.25 8.88 10.26
N ALA A 3 15.22 9.27 11.08
CA ALA A 3 16.28 8.36 11.57
C ALA A 3 15.76 7.18 12.42
N GLU A 4 14.48 7.21 12.78
CA GLU A 4 13.80 6.21 13.62
C GLU A 4 13.37 4.92 12.88
N LEU A 5 13.51 4.89 11.56
CA LEU A 5 13.14 3.72 10.73
C LEU A 5 14.34 2.84 10.34
N VAL A 6 15.45 2.95 11.05
CA VAL A 6 16.62 2.07 10.83
C VAL A 6 16.50 0.82 11.70
N PHE A 7 16.04 -0.28 11.10
CA PHE A 7 16.00 -1.58 11.76
C PHE A 7 17.34 -2.28 11.64
N GLN A 8 17.87 -2.79 12.75
CA GLN A 8 19.11 -3.58 12.79
C GLN A 8 18.83 -5.09 12.87
N THR A 9 17.69 -5.46 13.43
CA THR A 9 17.29 -6.86 13.61
C THR A 9 15.83 -7.09 13.21
N ALA A 10 15.48 -8.36 12.94
CA ALA A 10 14.10 -8.74 12.70
C ALA A 10 13.19 -8.45 13.91
N HIS A 11 13.75 -8.54 15.13
CA HIS A 11 13.03 -8.24 16.36
C HIS A 11 12.67 -6.75 16.47
N ASP A 12 13.59 -5.86 16.12
CA ASP A 12 13.33 -4.41 16.11
C ASP A 12 12.24 -4.05 15.09
N ALA A 13 12.30 -4.68 13.91
CA ALA A 13 11.28 -4.51 12.87
C ALA A 13 9.89 -4.96 13.35
N MET A 14 9.80 -6.08 14.05
CA MET A 14 8.54 -6.60 14.59
C MET A 14 7.99 -5.75 15.75
N ASN A 15 8.85 -5.16 16.57
CA ASN A 15 8.42 -4.23 17.62
C ASN A 15 7.86 -2.93 17.02
N GLY A 16 8.52 -2.38 16.00
CA GLY A 16 8.00 -1.22 15.27
C GLY A 16 6.63 -1.43 14.63
N LEU A 17 6.31 -2.67 14.24
CA LEU A 17 4.99 -3.00 13.70
C LEU A 17 3.87 -2.90 14.77
N ARG A 18 4.16 -3.21 16.04
CA ARG A 18 3.16 -3.11 17.12
C ARG A 18 2.60 -1.70 17.25
N ASP A 19 3.49 -0.71 17.22
CA ASP A 19 3.11 0.70 17.35
C ASP A 19 2.22 1.13 16.17
N LEU A 20 2.49 0.59 14.96
CA LEU A 20 1.70 0.87 13.77
C LEU A 20 0.31 0.23 13.76
N LEU A 21 0.10 -0.86 14.49
CA LEU A 21 -1.21 -1.52 14.60
C LEU A 21 -2.20 -0.72 15.44
N ASP A 22 -1.70 0.06 16.39
CA ASP A 22 -2.52 0.90 17.29
C ASP A 22 -2.83 2.28 16.69
N GLU A 23 -2.14 2.68 15.62
CA GLU A 23 -2.37 3.94 14.93
C GLU A 23 -3.53 3.86 13.93
N SER A 24 -4.15 5.01 13.67
CA SER A 24 -5.12 5.13 12.58
C SER A 24 -4.43 4.89 11.22
N SER A 25 -5.08 4.11 10.35
CA SER A 25 -4.56 3.81 9.02
C SER A 25 -4.37 5.08 8.18
N CYS A 26 -3.13 5.40 7.83
CA CYS A 26 -2.77 6.51 6.95
C CYS A 26 -1.65 6.09 5.99
N ILE A 27 -1.35 6.93 5.00
CA ILE A 27 -0.29 6.64 4.03
C ILE A 27 1.07 6.50 4.73
N ALA A 28 1.36 7.31 5.74
CA ALA A 28 2.63 7.26 6.46
C ALA A 28 2.80 5.94 7.25
N SER A 29 1.76 5.48 7.95
CA SER A 29 1.78 4.19 8.66
C SER A 29 1.91 3.02 7.68
N LEU A 30 1.25 3.08 6.52
CA LEU A 30 1.39 2.08 5.47
C LEU A 30 2.82 2.05 4.90
N GLN A 31 3.43 3.21 4.64
CA GLN A 31 4.83 3.29 4.17
C GLN A 31 5.80 2.72 5.20
N ALA A 32 5.58 2.97 6.48
CA ALA A 32 6.40 2.41 7.56
C ALA A 32 6.26 0.88 7.62
N ALA A 33 5.04 0.34 7.58
CA ALA A 33 4.80 -1.10 7.56
C ALA A 33 5.41 -1.77 6.31
N PHE A 34 5.29 -1.14 5.15
CA PHE A 34 5.91 -1.63 3.91
C PHE A 34 7.44 -1.61 3.99
N SER A 35 8.04 -0.60 4.63
CA SER A 35 9.49 -0.55 4.86
C SER A 35 9.98 -1.69 5.75
N ILE A 36 9.21 -2.04 6.79
CA ILE A 36 9.47 -3.21 7.63
C ILE A 36 9.42 -4.50 6.79
N GLN A 37 8.40 -4.64 5.96
CA GLN A 37 8.25 -5.80 5.07
C GLN A 37 9.43 -5.94 4.10
N LEU A 38 9.87 -4.83 3.49
CA LEU A 38 11.04 -4.79 2.61
C LEU A 38 12.32 -5.20 3.35
N PHE A 39 12.52 -4.68 4.56
CA PHE A 39 13.68 -5.04 5.38
C PHE A 39 13.70 -6.54 5.69
N LEU A 40 12.59 -7.11 6.14
CA LEU A 40 12.50 -8.55 6.42
C LEU A 40 12.73 -9.40 5.17
N THR A 41 12.26 -8.94 4.03
CA THR A 41 12.52 -9.61 2.74
C THR A 41 14.01 -9.58 2.40
N SER A 42 14.68 -8.45 2.63
CA SER A 42 16.12 -8.28 2.35
C SER A 42 17.02 -9.19 3.18
N ILE A 43 16.60 -9.52 4.40
CA ILE A 43 17.30 -10.46 5.28
C ILE A 43 16.76 -11.89 5.19
N LEU A 44 15.99 -12.19 4.15
CA LEU A 44 15.40 -13.50 3.84
C LEU A 44 14.47 -14.08 4.92
N HIS A 45 13.91 -13.25 5.79
CA HIS A 45 12.84 -13.62 6.72
C HIS A 45 11.47 -13.63 6.02
N LEU A 46 11.34 -14.43 4.95
CA LEU A 46 10.21 -14.39 4.01
C LEU A 46 8.86 -14.70 4.67
N ASN A 47 8.83 -15.62 5.64
CA ASN A 47 7.59 -15.94 6.36
C ASN A 47 7.09 -14.76 7.20
N ALA A 48 7.98 -14.05 7.89
CA ALA A 48 7.63 -12.84 8.62
C ALA A 48 7.20 -11.71 7.68
N ALA A 49 7.93 -11.51 6.59
CA ALA A 49 7.60 -10.55 5.55
C ALA A 49 6.21 -10.81 4.94
N SER A 50 5.86 -12.07 4.69
CA SER A 50 4.55 -12.46 4.15
C SER A 50 3.41 -12.15 5.13
N ARG A 51 3.60 -12.39 6.43
CA ARG A 51 2.58 -12.05 7.45
C ARG A 51 2.33 -10.54 7.52
N ILE A 52 3.40 -9.74 7.49
CA ILE A 52 3.29 -8.28 7.44
C ILE A 52 2.65 -7.85 6.12
N GLY A 53 2.95 -8.54 5.02
CA GLY A 53 2.34 -8.33 3.71
C GLY A 53 0.81 -8.41 3.73
N GLY A 54 0.25 -9.33 4.51
CA GLY A 54 -1.19 -9.41 4.73
C GLY A 54 -1.77 -8.14 5.37
N PHE A 55 -1.09 -7.60 6.40
CA PHE A 55 -1.46 -6.33 7.01
C PHE A 55 -1.31 -5.14 6.03
N VAL A 56 -0.17 -5.06 5.33
CA VAL A 56 0.12 -4.01 4.34
C VAL A 56 -0.93 -4.00 3.23
N THR A 57 -1.25 -5.16 2.67
CA THR A 57 -2.26 -5.29 1.61
C THR A 57 -3.64 -4.87 2.10
N ARG A 58 -4.06 -5.32 3.29
CA ARG A 58 -5.34 -4.96 3.86
C ARG A 58 -5.44 -3.46 4.12
N THR A 59 -4.41 -2.86 4.68
CA THR A 59 -4.34 -1.42 4.91
C THR A 59 -4.36 -0.63 3.59
N ALA A 60 -3.65 -1.11 2.56
CA ALA A 60 -3.68 -0.49 1.23
C ALA A 60 -5.10 -0.48 0.64
N PHE A 61 -5.87 -1.56 0.79
CA PHE A 61 -7.27 -1.62 0.37
C PHE A 61 -8.15 -0.67 1.19
N HIS A 62 -7.97 -0.61 2.51
CA HIS A 62 -8.70 0.33 3.38
C HIS A 62 -8.45 1.79 2.99
N LEU A 63 -7.25 2.12 2.57
CA LEU A 63 -6.88 3.45 2.07
C LEU A 63 -7.29 3.70 0.61
N GLY A 64 -7.88 2.71 -0.05
CA GLY A 64 -8.34 2.81 -1.43
C GLY A 64 -7.22 2.89 -2.48
N LEU A 65 -6.00 2.40 -2.17
CA LEU A 65 -4.87 2.49 -3.09
C LEU A 65 -5.04 1.66 -4.36
N HIS A 66 -5.87 0.62 -4.32
CA HIS A 66 -6.22 -0.22 -5.48
C HIS A 66 -7.10 0.53 -6.51
N ARG A 67 -7.63 1.70 -6.16
CA ARG A 67 -8.43 2.55 -7.04
C ARG A 67 -7.58 3.68 -7.63
N CYS A 68 -7.92 4.11 -8.84
CA CYS A 68 -7.18 5.18 -9.50
C CYS A 68 -7.37 6.53 -8.76
N PRO A 69 -6.32 7.08 -8.12
CA PRO A 69 -6.45 8.32 -7.37
C PRO A 69 -6.68 9.55 -8.26
N ALA A 70 -6.37 9.48 -9.55
CA ALA A 70 -6.57 10.59 -10.48
C ALA A 70 -8.06 10.88 -10.76
N ARG A 71 -8.98 9.96 -10.41
CA ARG A 71 -10.43 10.17 -10.51
C ARG A 71 -11.00 11.02 -9.38
N TYR A 72 -10.21 11.32 -8.36
CA TYR A 72 -10.68 12.06 -7.19
C TYR A 72 -10.03 13.44 -7.13
N SER A 73 -10.85 14.47 -7.05
CA SER A 73 -10.38 15.88 -7.01
C SER A 73 -9.71 16.27 -5.67
N CYS A 74 -9.82 15.43 -4.65
CA CYS A 74 -9.25 15.71 -3.32
C CYS A 74 -7.75 15.43 -3.21
N PHE A 75 -7.15 14.75 -4.17
CA PHE A 75 -5.73 14.43 -4.15
C PHE A 75 -4.92 15.43 -4.97
N THR A 76 -3.81 15.90 -4.38
CA THR A 76 -2.81 16.68 -5.12
C THR A 76 -2.08 15.79 -6.13
N ARG A 77 -1.34 16.40 -7.05
CA ARG A 77 -0.51 15.68 -8.01
C ARG A 77 0.51 14.77 -7.34
N ASP A 78 1.09 15.24 -6.25
CA ASP A 78 2.08 14.50 -5.47
C ASP A 78 1.44 13.32 -4.73
N ASP A 79 0.24 13.52 -4.15
CA ASP A 79 -0.53 12.44 -3.53
C ASP A 79 -0.87 11.33 -4.53
N VAL A 80 -1.29 11.69 -5.73
CA VAL A 80 -1.57 10.74 -6.81
C VAL A 80 -0.32 9.92 -7.15
N ALA A 81 0.83 10.59 -7.28
CA ALA A 81 2.09 9.93 -7.60
C ALA A 81 2.54 8.97 -6.48
N ILE A 82 2.46 9.40 -5.22
CA ILE A 82 2.83 8.59 -4.04
C ILE A 82 1.92 7.37 -3.94
N ARG A 83 0.59 7.54 -4.03
CA ARG A 83 -0.40 6.45 -3.95
C ARG A 83 -0.16 5.39 -5.02
N ARG A 84 0.06 5.80 -6.27
CA ARG A 84 0.33 4.89 -7.39
C ARG A 84 1.62 4.11 -7.20
N ARG A 85 2.72 4.80 -6.88
CA ARG A 85 4.02 4.15 -6.64
C ARG A 85 3.96 3.17 -5.48
N LEU A 86 3.34 3.57 -4.37
CA LEU A 86 3.22 2.72 -3.19
C LEU A 86 2.41 1.46 -3.49
N PHE A 87 1.25 1.59 -4.16
CA PHE A 87 0.44 0.45 -4.54
C PHE A 87 1.20 -0.55 -5.40
N TRP A 88 1.85 -0.09 -6.47
CA TRP A 88 2.58 -0.97 -7.37
C TRP A 88 3.82 -1.59 -6.72
N SER A 89 4.46 -0.91 -5.78
CA SER A 89 5.54 -1.49 -4.99
C SER A 89 5.05 -2.62 -4.09
N ILE A 90 3.91 -2.41 -3.42
CA ILE A 90 3.24 -3.44 -2.60
C ILE A 90 2.84 -4.64 -3.47
N TYR A 91 2.24 -4.38 -4.63
CA TYR A 91 1.85 -5.42 -5.58
C TYR A 91 3.02 -6.29 -6.02
N CYS A 92 4.13 -5.68 -6.44
CA CYS A 92 5.32 -6.41 -6.88
C CYS A 92 5.92 -7.27 -5.76
N LEU A 93 6.00 -6.74 -4.54
CA LEU A 93 6.54 -7.47 -3.40
C LEU A 93 5.62 -8.63 -2.98
N GLU A 94 4.32 -8.41 -3.04
CA GLU A 94 3.32 -9.46 -2.77
C GLU A 94 3.46 -10.61 -3.78
N ARG A 95 3.57 -10.31 -5.06
CA ARG A 95 3.80 -11.33 -6.12
C ARG A 95 5.09 -12.12 -5.87
N TYR A 96 6.17 -11.43 -5.51
CA TYR A 96 7.44 -12.09 -5.19
C TYR A 96 7.31 -13.04 -4.00
N LEU A 97 6.74 -12.58 -2.88
CA LEU A 97 6.62 -13.37 -1.65
C LEU A 97 5.68 -14.56 -1.82
N THR A 98 4.54 -14.38 -2.48
CA THR A 98 3.58 -15.47 -2.72
C THR A 98 4.17 -16.55 -3.62
N GLN A 99 4.93 -16.16 -4.65
CA GLN A 99 5.62 -17.09 -5.51
C GLN A 99 6.74 -17.83 -4.77
N ALA A 100 7.54 -17.11 -3.99
CA ALA A 100 8.66 -17.70 -3.23
C ALA A 100 8.20 -18.68 -2.15
N LEU A 101 7.03 -18.45 -1.54
CA LEU A 101 6.49 -19.26 -0.46
C LEU A 101 5.42 -20.27 -0.91
N GLY A 102 4.97 -20.20 -2.16
CA GLY A 102 3.91 -21.05 -2.69
C GLY A 102 2.54 -20.81 -2.01
N VAL A 103 2.28 -19.58 -1.55
CA VAL A 103 0.99 -19.20 -0.93
C VAL A 103 0.07 -18.51 -1.93
N PRO A 104 -1.27 -18.52 -1.70
CA PRO A 104 -2.21 -17.84 -2.58
C PRO A 104 -2.01 -16.32 -2.62
N LEU A 105 -2.40 -15.70 -3.74
CA LEU A 105 -2.35 -14.26 -3.94
C LEU A 105 -3.34 -13.54 -3.00
N SER A 106 -2.87 -12.46 -2.37
CA SER A 106 -3.71 -11.58 -1.55
C SER A 106 -4.35 -10.46 -2.37
N ILE A 107 -3.74 -10.10 -3.50
CA ILE A 107 -4.25 -9.08 -4.43
C ILE A 107 -4.67 -9.77 -5.72
N ARG A 108 -5.94 -9.64 -6.08
CA ARG A 108 -6.47 -10.14 -7.35
C ARG A 108 -6.41 -9.03 -8.39
N ASP A 109 -6.03 -9.37 -9.62
CA ASP A 109 -5.90 -8.39 -10.70
C ASP A 109 -7.25 -7.77 -11.07
N ASP A 110 -8.35 -8.52 -10.93
CA ASP A 110 -9.71 -8.05 -11.18
C ASP A 110 -10.18 -6.95 -10.20
N ASP A 111 -9.53 -6.85 -9.04
CA ASP A 111 -9.87 -5.84 -8.03
C ASP A 111 -9.09 -4.53 -8.21
N ILE A 112 -8.17 -4.47 -9.18
CA ILE A 112 -7.26 -3.34 -9.42
C ILE A 112 -7.82 -2.43 -10.51
N ASP A 113 -7.89 -1.14 -10.18
CA ASP A 113 -8.32 -0.08 -11.09
C ASP A 113 -7.29 1.07 -11.16
N VAL A 114 -6.17 0.93 -10.47
CA VAL A 114 -5.11 1.93 -10.44
C VAL A 114 -4.20 1.83 -11.66
N CYS A 115 -3.97 2.97 -12.31
CA CYS A 115 -3.11 3.07 -13.50
C CYS A 115 -1.64 2.84 -13.15
N TYR A 116 -0.86 2.35 -14.10
CA TYR A 116 0.57 2.21 -13.95
C TYR A 116 1.26 3.55 -13.68
N PRO A 117 2.38 3.58 -12.94
CA PRO A 117 3.20 4.79 -12.80
C PRO A 117 3.84 5.11 -14.15
N GLY A 118 3.30 6.07 -14.87
CA GLY A 118 3.77 6.46 -16.21
C GLY A 118 2.88 7.51 -16.85
N ALA A 119 3.10 7.76 -18.13
CA ALA A 119 2.41 8.82 -18.90
C ALA A 119 1.02 8.42 -19.40
N GLU A 120 0.30 7.54 -18.70
CA GLU A 120 -1.09 7.26 -19.04
C GLU A 120 -1.92 8.53 -18.85
N ARG A 121 -2.45 9.05 -19.95
CA ARG A 121 -3.42 10.14 -19.91
C ARG A 121 -4.76 9.56 -19.48
N HIS A 122 -5.20 9.90 -18.29
CA HIS A 122 -6.60 9.71 -17.95
C HIS A 122 -7.43 10.58 -18.89
N GLN A 123 -8.29 9.96 -19.69
CA GLN A 123 -9.43 10.68 -20.22
C GLN A 123 -10.25 11.09 -19.00
N THR A 124 -10.27 12.37 -18.71
CA THR A 124 -11.22 12.96 -17.78
C THR A 124 -12.59 12.87 -18.46
N ASP A 125 -13.25 11.72 -18.27
CA ASP A 125 -14.69 11.68 -18.45
C ASP A 125 -15.26 12.54 -17.34
N SER A 126 -15.77 13.68 -17.73
CA SER A 126 -16.12 14.85 -16.92
C SER A 126 -17.36 14.64 -16.04
N GLU A 127 -17.79 13.41 -15.75
CA GLU A 127 -19.06 13.15 -15.06
C GLU A 127 -18.98 12.38 -13.74
N ASP A 128 -17.83 11.84 -13.36
CA ASP A 128 -17.71 11.10 -12.09
C ASP A 128 -16.64 11.69 -11.13
N VAL A 129 -16.78 12.97 -10.79
CA VAL A 129 -16.01 13.55 -9.69
C VAL A 129 -16.59 13.06 -8.38
N MET A 130 -16.08 11.96 -7.85
CA MET A 130 -16.47 11.49 -6.52
C MET A 130 -15.83 12.36 -5.43
N SER A 131 -16.68 12.85 -4.53
CA SER A 131 -16.25 13.59 -3.34
C SER A 131 -15.55 12.66 -2.34
N CYS A 132 -14.41 13.10 -1.81
CA CYS A 132 -13.76 12.41 -0.70
C CYS A 132 -14.51 12.73 0.61
N ALA A 133 -15.20 11.74 1.16
CA ALA A 133 -15.76 11.84 2.51
C ALA A 133 -14.67 11.49 3.54
N GLY A 134 -14.43 12.42 4.46
CA GLY A 134 -13.51 12.44 5.58
C GLY A 134 -12.59 11.22 5.87
N ASN A 135 -11.37 11.49 6.28
CA ASN A 135 -10.34 10.52 6.72
C ASN A 135 -9.86 9.45 5.74
N GLY A 136 -9.78 9.77 4.47
CA GLY A 136 -9.00 8.97 3.50
C GLY A 136 -9.57 7.58 3.18
N SER A 137 -10.75 7.23 3.65
CA SER A 137 -11.43 5.98 3.33
C SER A 137 -12.33 6.19 2.11
N LEU A 138 -11.94 5.64 0.99
CA LEU A 138 -12.67 5.68 -0.28
C LEU A 138 -13.49 4.39 -0.43
N TYR A 139 -14.65 4.31 0.19
CA TYR A 139 -15.58 3.22 -0.05
C TYR A 139 -16.73 3.70 -0.95
N ARG A 140 -16.97 2.94 -1.99
CA ARG A 140 -18.23 2.99 -2.72
C ARG A 140 -19.19 2.02 -2.03
N THR A 141 -20.19 2.56 -1.34
CA THR A 141 -21.39 1.78 -1.01
C THR A 141 -22.21 1.68 -2.28
N GLY A 142 -22.20 0.49 -2.89
CA GLY A 142 -23.13 0.14 -3.96
C GLY A 142 -24.38 -0.46 -3.36
#